data_d93b1c3d8f2800299db4983a0610dbc7
#
_entry.id   d93b1c3d8f2800299db4983a0610dbc7
#
_cell.length_a   1.000
_cell.length_b   1.000
_cell.length_c   1.000
_cell.angle_alpha   90.00
_cell.angle_beta   90.00
_cell.angle_gamma   90.00
#
_symmetry.space_group_name_H-M   'P 1'
#
loop_
_entity.id
_entity.type
_entity.pdbx_description
1 polymer ?
#
loop_
_entity_poly.entity_id
_entity_poly.type
_entity_poly.pdbx_seq_one_letter_code
_entity_poly.pdbx_strand_id
1 'polypeptide(L)'
;MIRRTFIALTAVTAFAMPAFADNHAKDIVDTAVGAGSFTTLVAAVQAAGLVDTLKGAGPFTVFAPTDAAFAALPAGTVEDLLKPENKDKLTAILTYHVVAGKVMSTDLKEGMKAATVNGAEVTITLDGGAKVNGATISGADVAASNGVIHVIDAVILPPM
;
A
#
# COMPACT_ATOMS: atom_id res chain seq x y z
N MET A 1 -11.22 49.80 59.08
CA MET A 1 -11.98 48.62 58.63
C MET A 1 -11.42 48.22 57.27
N ILE A 2 -10.82 47.06 57.25
CA ILE A 2 -10.14 46.54 56.05
C ILE A 2 -11.14 45.64 55.32
N ARG A 3 -11.56 46.06 54.15
CA ARG A 3 -12.34 45.21 53.28
C ARG A 3 -11.39 44.41 52.40
N ARG A 4 -11.33 43.14 52.63
CA ARG A 4 -10.63 42.22 51.77
C ARG A 4 -11.60 41.83 50.65
N THR A 5 -11.32 42.34 49.50
CA THR A 5 -11.96 41.87 48.28
C THR A 5 -11.26 40.58 47.87
N PHE A 6 -11.96 39.49 48.04
CA PHE A 6 -11.51 38.22 47.45
C PHE A 6 -11.83 38.24 45.97
N ILE A 7 -10.82 38.41 45.16
CA ILE A 7 -10.95 38.14 43.73
C ILE A 7 -10.82 36.65 43.59
N ALA A 8 -11.94 35.99 43.41
CA ALA A 8 -11.93 34.59 42.98
C ALA A 8 -11.42 34.54 41.55
N LEU A 9 -10.17 34.15 41.43
CA LEU A 9 -9.59 33.84 40.14
C LEU A 9 -10.15 32.46 39.75
N THR A 10 -11.20 32.44 39.00
CA THR A 10 -11.62 31.24 38.32
C THR A 10 -10.67 31.03 37.15
N ALA A 11 -9.66 30.24 37.41
CA ALA A 11 -8.86 29.70 36.34
C ALA A 11 -9.74 28.75 35.54
N VAL A 12 -10.30 29.24 34.47
CA VAL A 12 -10.85 28.40 33.43
C VAL A 12 -9.66 27.76 32.75
N THR A 13 -9.26 26.61 33.25
CA THR A 13 -8.39 25.75 32.47
C THR A 13 -9.22 25.26 31.29
N ALA A 14 -9.14 25.99 30.20
CA ALA A 14 -9.54 25.44 28.94
C ALA A 14 -8.65 24.22 28.70
N PHE A 15 -9.18 23.04 28.99
CA PHE A 15 -8.66 21.83 28.42
C PHE A 15 -8.89 21.94 26.92
N ALA A 16 -7.91 22.46 26.22
CA ALA A 16 -7.77 22.17 24.82
C ALA A 16 -7.54 20.67 24.77
N MET A 17 -8.59 19.91 24.58
CA MET A 17 -8.43 18.54 24.11
C MET A 17 -7.60 18.64 22.84
N PRO A 18 -6.46 17.95 22.76
CA PRO A 18 -5.87 17.75 21.48
C PRO A 18 -6.98 17.13 20.64
N ALA A 19 -7.38 17.81 19.61
CA ALA A 19 -8.12 17.16 18.56
C ALA A 19 -7.23 15.98 18.19
N PHE A 20 -7.62 14.77 18.59
CA PHE A 20 -7.19 13.61 17.92
C PHE A 20 -7.78 13.76 16.52
N ALA A 21 -7.12 14.52 15.67
CA ALA A 21 -7.13 14.18 14.29
C ALA A 21 -6.75 12.71 14.32
N ASP A 22 -7.66 11.86 13.91
CA ASP A 22 -7.34 10.50 13.57
C ASP A 22 -6.29 10.58 12.47
N ASN A 23 -5.09 10.88 12.91
CA ASN A 23 -3.90 10.67 12.16
C ASN A 23 -3.59 9.19 12.30
N HIS A 24 -4.58 8.35 12.02
CA HIS A 24 -4.30 7.05 11.50
C HIS A 24 -3.57 7.33 10.21
N ALA A 25 -2.25 7.45 10.33
CA ALA A 25 -1.40 7.44 9.18
C ALA A 25 -1.91 6.29 8.33
N LYS A 26 -2.49 6.63 7.17
CA LYS A 26 -3.18 5.68 6.32
C LYS A 26 -2.22 4.54 6.01
N ASP A 27 -2.60 3.34 6.33
CA ASP A 27 -1.82 2.17 5.96
C ASP A 27 -1.87 1.95 4.43
N ILE A 28 -1.17 0.94 3.96
CA ILE A 28 -1.08 0.63 2.53
C ILE A 28 -2.49 0.44 1.93
N VAL A 29 -3.36 -0.25 2.63
CA VAL A 29 -4.72 -0.54 2.16
C VAL A 29 -5.57 0.73 2.11
N ASP A 30 -5.54 1.52 3.16
CA ASP A 30 -6.31 2.78 3.24
C ASP A 30 -5.80 3.80 2.22
N THR A 31 -4.50 3.83 1.98
CA THR A 31 -3.89 4.68 0.96
C THR A 31 -4.33 4.25 -0.44
N ALA A 32 -4.35 2.95 -0.72
CA ALA A 32 -4.81 2.42 -1.99
C ALA A 32 -6.31 2.70 -2.23
N VAL A 33 -7.14 2.53 -1.20
CA VAL A 33 -8.58 2.86 -1.27
C VAL A 33 -8.77 4.36 -1.55
N GLY A 34 -8.03 5.20 -0.85
CA GLY A 34 -8.12 6.65 -1.01
C GLY A 34 -7.66 7.18 -2.36
N ALA A 35 -6.78 6.47 -3.04
CA ALA A 35 -6.31 6.83 -4.37
C ALA A 35 -7.35 6.62 -5.48
N GLY A 36 -8.34 5.75 -5.28
CA GLY A 36 -9.45 5.51 -6.21
C GLY A 36 -9.10 4.77 -7.50
N SER A 37 -7.82 4.51 -7.75
CA SER A 37 -7.33 3.84 -8.97
C SER A 37 -7.04 2.35 -8.78
N PHE A 38 -7.28 1.84 -7.57
CA PHE A 38 -6.93 0.48 -7.18
C PHE A 38 -8.12 -0.34 -6.70
N THR A 39 -9.29 -0.07 -7.24
CA THR A 39 -10.54 -0.73 -6.84
C THR A 39 -10.45 -2.24 -7.01
N THR A 40 -9.95 -2.70 -8.15
CA THR A 40 -9.74 -4.11 -8.43
C THR A 40 -8.71 -4.75 -7.52
N LEU A 41 -7.60 -4.05 -7.26
CA LEU A 41 -6.56 -4.51 -6.34
C LEU A 41 -7.10 -4.68 -4.93
N VAL A 42 -7.84 -3.69 -4.43
CA VAL A 42 -8.45 -3.74 -3.10
C VAL A 42 -9.42 -4.91 -2.98
N ALA A 43 -10.26 -5.11 -3.97
CA ALA A 43 -11.17 -6.26 -4.03
C ALA A 43 -10.40 -7.60 -4.02
N ALA A 44 -9.31 -7.68 -4.78
CA ALA A 44 -8.46 -8.85 -4.84
C ALA A 44 -7.78 -9.14 -3.48
N VAL A 45 -7.27 -8.11 -2.82
CA VAL A 45 -6.64 -8.22 -1.49
C VAL A 45 -7.65 -8.70 -0.44
N GLN A 46 -8.87 -8.19 -0.49
CA GLN A 46 -9.97 -8.62 0.39
C GLN A 46 -10.35 -10.08 0.11
N ALA A 47 -10.51 -10.46 -1.16
CA ALA A 47 -10.85 -11.82 -1.55
C ALA A 47 -9.76 -12.83 -1.14
N ALA A 48 -8.50 -12.44 -1.23
CA ALA A 48 -7.37 -13.25 -0.79
C ALA A 48 -7.22 -13.32 0.74
N GLY A 49 -7.87 -12.42 1.49
CA GLY A 49 -7.72 -12.32 2.94
C GLY A 49 -6.39 -11.74 3.39
N LEU A 50 -5.75 -10.94 2.55
CA LEU A 50 -4.44 -10.33 2.82
C LEU A 50 -4.52 -8.94 3.44
N VAL A 51 -5.72 -8.42 3.70
CA VAL A 51 -5.92 -7.09 4.28
C VAL A 51 -5.17 -6.96 5.60
N ASP A 52 -5.35 -7.91 6.50
CA ASP A 52 -4.70 -7.89 7.81
C ASP A 52 -3.17 -8.03 7.71
N THR A 53 -2.71 -8.81 6.75
CA THR A 53 -1.27 -8.96 6.46
C THR A 53 -0.67 -7.63 6.02
N LEU A 54 -1.34 -6.92 5.12
CA LEU A 54 -0.89 -5.62 4.62
C LEU A 54 -1.08 -4.47 5.63
N LYS A 55 -1.96 -4.64 6.59
CA LYS A 55 -2.13 -3.72 7.73
C LYS A 55 -1.17 -4.01 8.88
N GLY A 56 -0.45 -5.12 8.82
CA GLY A 56 0.49 -5.54 9.83
C GLY A 56 1.65 -4.58 10.04
N ALA A 57 2.32 -4.74 11.18
CA ALA A 57 3.51 -3.97 11.50
C ALA A 57 4.71 -4.48 10.69
N GLY A 58 5.27 -3.64 9.89
CA GLY A 58 6.51 -3.91 9.17
C GLY A 58 6.55 -3.04 7.93
N PRO A 59 7.74 -2.59 7.49
CA PRO A 59 7.79 -1.90 6.23
C PRO A 59 7.52 -2.89 5.10
N PHE A 60 6.52 -2.56 4.27
CA PHE A 60 6.22 -3.29 3.05
C PHE A 60 6.34 -2.36 1.86
N THR A 61 6.83 -2.88 0.75
CA THR A 61 6.76 -2.19 -0.53
C THR A 61 5.76 -2.93 -1.40
N VAL A 62 4.71 -2.23 -1.82
CA VAL A 62 3.65 -2.81 -2.64
C VAL A 62 3.72 -2.22 -4.03
N PHE A 63 3.86 -3.08 -5.02
CA PHE A 63 3.68 -2.70 -6.42
C PHE A 63 2.21 -2.81 -6.76
N ALA A 64 1.50 -1.67 -6.77
CA ALA A 64 0.07 -1.61 -6.96
C ALA A 64 -0.28 -1.42 -8.43
N PRO A 65 -0.78 -2.45 -9.12
CA PRO A 65 -1.29 -2.29 -10.47
C PRO A 65 -2.60 -1.49 -10.44
N THR A 66 -2.74 -0.58 -11.40
CA THR A 66 -3.97 0.20 -11.57
C THR A 66 -5.12 -0.66 -12.12
N ASP A 67 -6.35 -0.15 -12.04
CA ASP A 67 -7.50 -0.81 -12.67
C ASP A 67 -7.28 -0.99 -14.18
N ALA A 68 -6.62 -0.05 -14.83
CA ALA A 68 -6.21 -0.17 -16.23
C ALA A 68 -5.22 -1.32 -16.46
N ALA A 69 -4.31 -1.58 -15.51
CA ALA A 69 -3.40 -2.71 -15.58
C ALA A 69 -4.14 -4.05 -15.52
N PHE A 70 -5.15 -4.15 -14.69
CA PHE A 70 -6.02 -5.32 -14.66
C PHE A 70 -6.86 -5.48 -15.94
N ALA A 71 -7.33 -4.37 -16.49
CA ALA A 71 -8.07 -4.36 -17.74
C ALA A 71 -7.23 -4.81 -18.95
N ALA A 72 -5.91 -4.66 -18.86
CA ALA A 72 -4.97 -5.14 -19.88
C ALA A 72 -4.77 -6.67 -19.87
N LEU A 73 -5.21 -7.34 -18.80
CA LEU A 73 -5.21 -8.80 -18.75
C LEU A 73 -6.27 -9.39 -19.69
N PRO A 74 -6.09 -10.63 -20.14
CA PRO A 74 -7.12 -11.31 -20.94
C PRO A 74 -8.48 -11.29 -20.26
N ALA A 75 -9.53 -11.11 -21.03
CA ALA A 75 -10.89 -11.06 -20.51
C ALA A 75 -11.22 -12.32 -19.68
N GLY A 76 -11.78 -12.09 -18.50
CA GLY A 76 -12.11 -13.15 -17.56
C GLY A 76 -10.99 -13.56 -16.59
N THR A 77 -9.74 -13.16 -16.83
CA THR A 77 -8.62 -13.54 -15.93
C THR A 77 -8.82 -12.99 -14.53
N VAL A 78 -9.23 -11.74 -14.40
CA VAL A 78 -9.47 -11.12 -13.09
C VAL A 78 -10.63 -11.79 -12.37
N GLU A 79 -11.72 -12.04 -13.10
CA GLU A 79 -12.91 -12.72 -12.56
C GLU A 79 -12.57 -14.15 -12.13
N ASP A 80 -11.75 -14.85 -12.90
CA ASP A 80 -11.29 -16.19 -12.55
C ASP A 80 -10.39 -16.18 -11.31
N LEU A 81 -9.51 -15.20 -11.18
CA LEU A 81 -8.66 -15.05 -10.00
C LEU A 81 -9.45 -14.70 -8.74
N LEU A 82 -10.57 -14.00 -8.87
CA LEU A 82 -11.42 -13.64 -7.73
C LEU A 82 -12.31 -14.81 -7.27
N LYS A 83 -12.36 -15.90 -8.02
CA LYS A 83 -13.09 -17.10 -7.59
C LYS A 83 -12.43 -17.75 -6.38
N PRO A 84 -13.23 -18.27 -5.44
CA PRO A 84 -12.71 -18.95 -4.26
C PRO A 84 -11.83 -20.17 -4.62
N GLU A 85 -12.07 -20.80 -5.74
CA GLU A 85 -11.28 -21.93 -6.27
C GLU A 85 -9.84 -21.52 -6.63
N ASN A 86 -9.64 -20.27 -7.01
CA ASN A 86 -8.36 -19.70 -7.42
C ASN A 86 -7.73 -18.81 -6.36
N LYS A 87 -8.22 -18.84 -5.13
CA LYS A 87 -7.73 -18.01 -4.04
C LYS A 87 -6.22 -18.16 -3.82
N ASP A 88 -5.71 -19.38 -3.93
CA ASP A 88 -4.29 -19.65 -3.75
C ASP A 88 -3.45 -18.97 -4.84
N LYS A 89 -3.92 -19.00 -6.08
CA LYS A 89 -3.28 -18.30 -7.20
C LYS A 89 -3.32 -16.79 -7.02
N LEU A 90 -4.47 -16.27 -6.59
CA LEU A 90 -4.63 -14.85 -6.28
C LEU A 90 -3.70 -14.42 -5.16
N THR A 91 -3.62 -15.19 -4.09
CA THR A 91 -2.71 -14.95 -2.98
C THR A 91 -1.25 -14.96 -3.44
N ALA A 92 -0.87 -15.93 -4.27
CA ALA A 92 0.49 -16.01 -4.83
C ALA A 92 0.82 -14.78 -5.68
N ILE A 93 -0.10 -14.33 -6.52
CA ILE A 93 0.08 -13.13 -7.35
C ILE A 93 0.20 -11.89 -6.45
N LEU A 94 -0.69 -11.72 -5.49
CA LEU A 94 -0.69 -10.55 -4.62
C LEU A 94 0.56 -10.49 -3.73
N THR A 95 0.99 -11.62 -3.18
CA THR A 95 2.23 -11.68 -2.39
C THR A 95 3.47 -11.46 -3.25
N TYR A 96 3.40 -11.78 -4.53
CA TYR A 96 4.45 -11.46 -5.49
C TYR A 96 4.55 -9.95 -5.79
N HIS A 97 3.48 -9.20 -5.61
CA HIS A 97 3.48 -7.74 -5.70
C HIS A 97 3.95 -7.04 -4.41
N VAL A 98 4.17 -7.79 -3.35
CA VAL A 98 4.60 -7.24 -2.06
C VAL A 98 6.04 -7.64 -1.80
N VAL A 99 6.89 -6.65 -1.60
CA VAL A 99 8.29 -6.83 -1.21
C VAL A 99 8.42 -6.61 0.28
N ALA A 100 9.10 -7.50 0.97
CA ALA A 100 9.45 -7.31 2.37
C ALA A 100 10.51 -6.23 2.50
N GLY A 101 10.20 -5.20 3.27
CA GLY A 101 11.08 -4.05 3.46
C GLY A 101 10.59 -2.81 2.71
N LYS A 102 11.14 -1.68 3.12
CA LYS A 102 10.83 -0.38 2.50
C LYS A 102 11.84 -0.10 1.40
N VAL A 103 11.38 -0.09 0.17
CA VAL A 103 12.19 0.26 -1.02
C VAL A 103 11.63 1.53 -1.64
N MET A 104 12.40 2.60 -1.56
CA MET A 104 12.04 3.88 -2.18
C MET A 104 12.52 3.90 -3.64
N SER A 105 11.98 4.82 -4.45
CA SER A 105 12.45 5.00 -5.83
C SER A 105 13.93 5.34 -5.92
N THR A 106 14.46 6.01 -4.90
CA THR A 106 15.88 6.35 -4.78
C THR A 106 16.77 5.14 -4.50
N ASP A 107 16.21 4.07 -3.96
CA ASP A 107 16.93 2.82 -3.66
C ASP A 107 16.96 1.88 -4.87
N LEU A 108 16.13 2.14 -5.87
CA LEU A 108 16.05 1.33 -7.08
C LEU A 108 17.34 1.44 -7.90
N LYS A 109 17.86 0.30 -8.33
CA LYS A 109 19.06 0.21 -9.17
C LYS A 109 18.79 -0.69 -10.35
N GLU A 110 19.50 -0.41 -11.44
CA GLU A 110 19.47 -1.26 -12.64
C GLU A 110 19.85 -2.70 -12.28
N GLY A 111 19.00 -3.64 -12.64
CA GLY A 111 19.21 -5.06 -12.36
C GLY A 111 19.03 -5.46 -10.90
N MET A 112 18.51 -4.56 -10.06
CA MET A 112 18.23 -4.88 -8.66
C MET A 112 17.18 -5.97 -8.55
N LYS A 113 17.44 -6.94 -7.71
CA LYS A 113 16.47 -7.98 -7.35
C LYS A 113 15.94 -7.72 -5.97
N ALA A 114 14.63 -7.77 -5.83
CA ALA A 114 13.95 -7.62 -4.56
C ALA A 114 13.17 -8.90 -4.25
N ALA A 115 13.38 -9.43 -3.06
CA ALA A 115 12.65 -10.61 -2.61
C ALA A 115 11.21 -10.24 -2.23
N THR A 116 10.26 -10.92 -2.83
CA THR A 116 8.85 -10.74 -2.52
C THR A 116 8.40 -11.63 -1.36
N VAL A 117 7.27 -11.30 -0.79
CA VAL A 117 6.63 -12.11 0.28
C VAL A 117 6.29 -13.50 -0.22
N ASN A 118 6.07 -13.68 -1.52
CA ASN A 118 5.87 -14.98 -2.15
C ASN A 118 7.13 -15.88 -2.10
N GLY A 119 8.31 -15.30 -1.91
CA GLY A 119 9.58 -16.01 -1.96
C GLY A 119 10.30 -15.95 -3.31
N ALA A 120 9.62 -15.50 -4.36
CA ALA A 120 10.21 -15.22 -5.65
C ALA A 120 10.81 -13.80 -5.70
N GLU A 121 11.81 -13.59 -6.52
CA GLU A 121 12.42 -12.27 -6.71
C GLU A 121 11.78 -11.54 -7.88
N VAL A 122 11.62 -10.22 -7.72
CA VAL A 122 11.32 -9.31 -8.83
C VAL A 122 12.58 -8.61 -9.26
N THR A 123 12.73 -8.39 -10.57
CA THR A 123 13.86 -7.67 -11.13
C THR A 123 13.43 -6.24 -11.46
N ILE A 124 14.19 -5.29 -10.96
CA ILE A 124 13.97 -3.88 -11.20
C ILE A 124 14.95 -3.42 -12.28
N THR A 125 14.44 -2.72 -13.25
CA THR A 125 15.24 -2.11 -14.33
C THR A 125 14.92 -0.62 -14.41
N LEU A 126 15.93 0.16 -14.81
CA LEU A 126 15.79 1.61 -14.95
C LEU A 126 15.89 2.07 -16.40
N ASP A 127 16.04 1.14 -17.32
CA ASP A 127 16.16 1.42 -18.75
C ASP A 127 14.85 2.02 -19.30
N GLY A 128 14.90 3.29 -19.65
CA GLY A 128 13.73 4.05 -20.10
C GLY A 128 12.71 4.38 -19.01
N GLY A 129 13.09 4.29 -17.73
CA GLY A 129 12.24 4.53 -16.56
C GLY A 129 12.24 3.34 -15.61
N ALA A 130 11.81 3.57 -14.38
CA ALA A 130 11.75 2.51 -13.39
C ALA A 130 10.69 1.47 -13.79
N LYS A 131 11.11 0.22 -13.83
CA LYS A 131 10.26 -0.94 -14.17
C LYS A 131 10.49 -2.06 -13.19
N VAL A 132 9.46 -2.83 -12.94
CA VAL A 132 9.54 -4.08 -12.19
C VAL A 132 9.04 -5.22 -13.06
N ASN A 133 9.89 -6.19 -13.37
CA ASN A 133 9.59 -7.30 -14.30
C ASN A 133 8.95 -6.85 -15.64
N GLY A 134 9.35 -5.68 -16.13
CA GLY A 134 8.79 -5.11 -17.36
C GLY A 134 7.55 -4.25 -17.18
N ALA A 135 6.94 -4.23 -16.01
CA ALA A 135 5.85 -3.30 -15.68
C ALA A 135 6.42 -1.92 -15.33
N THR A 136 5.95 -0.88 -15.98
CA THR A 136 6.43 0.48 -15.75
C THR A 136 5.89 1.01 -14.42
N ILE A 137 6.77 1.57 -13.61
CA ILE A 137 6.37 2.29 -12.39
C ILE A 137 5.94 3.70 -12.80
N SER A 138 4.63 3.92 -12.83
CA SER A 138 4.04 5.20 -13.23
C SER A 138 3.94 6.20 -12.09
N GLY A 139 3.91 5.71 -10.86
CA GLY A 139 3.92 6.51 -9.65
C GLY A 139 4.77 5.83 -8.58
N ALA A 140 5.67 6.55 -7.99
CA ALA A 140 6.58 6.02 -6.98
C ALA A 140 6.44 6.76 -5.66
N ASP A 141 6.94 6.15 -4.59
CA ASP A 141 7.06 6.77 -3.27
C ASP A 141 5.73 7.28 -2.68
N VAL A 142 4.63 6.58 -2.94
CA VAL A 142 3.38 6.83 -2.24
C VAL A 142 3.53 6.30 -0.83
N ALA A 143 3.75 7.20 0.11
CA ALA A 143 4.01 6.84 1.50
C ALA A 143 2.74 6.34 2.20
N ALA A 144 2.88 5.23 2.89
CA ALA A 144 1.90 4.70 3.82
C ALA A 144 2.53 4.54 5.21
N SER A 145 1.72 4.39 6.25
CA SER A 145 2.22 4.30 7.62
C SER A 145 3.11 3.08 7.85
N ASN A 146 2.83 2.00 7.15
CA ASN A 146 3.52 0.72 7.27
C ASN A 146 4.28 0.31 6.00
N GLY A 147 4.52 1.24 5.09
CA GLY A 147 5.29 0.95 3.89
C GLY A 147 5.18 1.99 2.79
N VAL A 148 5.46 1.58 1.59
CA VAL A 148 5.47 2.40 0.38
C VAL A 148 4.71 1.69 -0.72
N ILE A 149 3.99 2.44 -1.51
CA ILE A 149 3.28 1.96 -2.70
C ILE A 149 3.96 2.53 -3.95
N HIS A 150 4.32 1.66 -4.86
CA HIS A 150 4.72 2.02 -6.21
C HIS A 150 3.60 1.63 -7.17
N VAL A 151 3.10 2.59 -7.91
CA VAL A 151 2.04 2.38 -8.90
C VAL A 151 2.65 1.83 -10.18
N ILE A 152 2.15 0.69 -10.62
CA ILE A 152 2.58 0.06 -11.88
C ILE A 152 1.42 -0.02 -12.88
N ASP A 153 1.76 -0.01 -14.14
CA ASP A 153 0.80 -0.02 -15.26
C ASP A 153 0.50 -1.42 -15.81
N ALA A 154 1.12 -2.43 -15.26
CA ALA A 154 0.88 -3.83 -15.63
C ALA A 154 0.93 -4.74 -14.42
N VAL A 155 0.17 -5.81 -14.46
CA VAL A 155 0.19 -6.85 -13.43
C VAL A 155 1.41 -7.75 -13.66
N ILE A 156 2.24 -7.92 -12.64
CA ILE A 156 3.35 -8.87 -12.67
C ILE A 156 2.87 -10.24 -12.19
N LEU A 157 3.25 -11.26 -12.91
CA LEU A 157 2.89 -12.64 -12.59
C LEU A 157 4.11 -13.39 -12.08
N PRO A 158 3.99 -14.19 -11.02
CA PRO A 158 5.08 -15.03 -10.56
C PRO A 158 5.41 -16.10 -11.61
N PRO A 159 6.65 -16.52 -11.70
CA PRO A 159 7.00 -17.69 -12.50
C PRO A 159 6.27 -18.92 -11.95
N MET A 160 5.47 -19.54 -12.78
CA MET A 160 4.76 -20.77 -12.45
C MET A 160 5.57 -22.00 -12.88
#